data_60d7c7b5c84fb32bfb55443ef55fcbee
#
_entry.id   60d7c7b5c84fb32bfb55443ef55fcbee
#
_cell.length_a   1.000
_cell.length_b   1.000
_cell.length_c   1.000
_cell.angle_alpha   90.00
_cell.angle_beta   90.00
_cell.angle_gamma   90.00
#
_symmetry.space_group_name_H-M   'P 1'
#
loop_
_entity.id
_entity.type
_entity.pdbx_description
1 polymer ?
#
loop_
_entity_poly.entity_id
_entity_poly.type
_entity_poly.pdbx_seq_one_letter_code
_entity_poly.pdbx_strand_id
1 'polypeptide(L)' 'MDWDRIAGNWKQFSGKVKEKCGKLTDNDLTAINGRRDQLEDGLQERYGSAKDQVRRDVDDWLDRM' A
#
# COMPACT_ATOMS: atom_id res chain seq x y z
N MET A 1 11.38 -1.69 7.62
CA MET A 1 10.25 -2.30 8.32
C MET A 1 9.75 -3.51 7.56
N ASP A 2 9.45 -4.60 8.25
CA ASP A 2 8.97 -5.81 7.58
C ASP A 2 7.53 -5.69 7.13
N TRP A 3 7.26 -6.16 5.94
CA TRP A 3 5.89 -6.22 5.45
C TRP A 3 5.00 -7.10 6.34
N ASP A 4 5.55 -8.16 6.92
CA ASP A 4 4.79 -9.05 7.82
C ASP A 4 4.21 -8.29 9.00
N ARG A 5 4.93 -7.34 9.54
CA ARG A 5 4.44 -6.48 10.61
C ARG A 5 3.27 -5.61 10.13
N ILE A 6 3.40 -5.06 8.96
CA ILE A 6 2.37 -4.23 8.35
C ILE A 6 1.12 -5.07 8.10
N ALA A 7 1.28 -6.25 7.53
CA ALA A 7 0.18 -7.17 7.27
C ALA A 7 -0.52 -7.59 8.57
N GLY A 8 0.25 -7.87 9.62
CA GLY A 8 -0.29 -8.24 10.92
C GLY A 8 -1.05 -7.13 11.61
N ASN A 9 -0.77 -5.88 11.28
CA ASN A 9 -1.44 -4.69 11.81
C ASN A 9 -2.15 -3.91 10.72
N TRP A 10 -2.67 -4.60 9.72
CA TRP A 10 -3.22 -3.96 8.51
C TRP A 10 -4.29 -2.93 8.81
N LYS A 11 -5.16 -3.22 9.74
CA LYS A 11 -6.23 -2.29 10.11
C LYS A 11 -5.67 -0.93 10.54
N GLN A 12 -4.55 -0.95 11.25
CA GLN A 12 -3.88 0.26 11.70
C GLN A 12 -3.11 0.93 10.56
N PHE A 13 -2.40 0.11 9.78
CA PHE A 13 -1.60 0.63 8.66
C PHE A 13 -2.44 1.08 7.48
N SER A 14 -3.64 0.51 7.30
CA SER A 14 -4.53 0.93 6.21
C SER A 14 -4.88 2.41 6.30
N GLY A 15 -5.04 2.94 7.51
CA GLY A 15 -5.27 4.36 7.71
C GLY A 15 -4.10 5.21 7.22
N LYS A 16 -2.87 4.76 7.50
CA LYS A 16 -1.66 5.45 7.04
C LYS A 16 -1.49 5.36 5.52
N VAL A 17 -1.81 4.21 4.96
CA VAL A 17 -1.77 4.01 3.51
C VAL A 17 -2.76 4.95 2.82
N LYS A 18 -3.96 5.05 3.36
CA LYS A 18 -4.98 5.94 2.82
C LYS A 18 -4.55 7.40 2.88
N GLU A 19 -3.91 7.79 3.97
CA GLU A 19 -3.39 9.15 4.15
C GLU A 19 -2.31 9.47 3.13
N LYS A 20 -1.44 8.50 2.86
CA LYS A 20 -0.34 8.66 1.91
C LYS A 20 -0.83 8.53 0.46
N CYS A 21 -1.78 7.64 0.22
CA CYS A 21 -2.31 7.32 -1.10
C CYS A 21 -3.78 7.68 -1.15
N GLY A 22 -4.07 8.98 -1.29
CA GLY A 22 -5.44 9.51 -1.20
C GLY A 22 -6.40 8.98 -2.26
N LYS A 23 -5.89 8.37 -3.33
CA LYS A 23 -6.74 7.78 -4.37
C LYS A 23 -7.28 6.41 -4.01
N LEU A 24 -6.73 5.77 -2.99
CA LEU A 24 -7.24 4.48 -2.52
C LEU A 24 -8.43 4.71 -1.59
N THR A 25 -9.48 3.93 -1.79
CA THR A 25 -10.68 3.98 -0.96
C THR A 25 -10.60 2.95 0.16
N ASP A 26 -11.50 3.05 1.15
CA ASP A 26 -11.59 2.06 2.21
C ASP A 26 -11.88 0.66 1.65
N ASN A 27 -12.68 0.58 0.59
CA ASN A 27 -12.95 -0.69 -0.08
C ASN A 27 -11.68 -1.28 -0.69
N ASP A 28 -10.86 -0.44 -1.32
CA ASP A 28 -9.59 -0.88 -1.89
C ASP A 28 -8.68 -1.44 -0.80
N LEU A 29 -8.58 -0.75 0.33
CA LEU A 29 -7.74 -1.17 1.44
C LEU A 29 -8.24 -2.47 2.07
N THR A 30 -9.54 -2.64 2.18
CA THR A 30 -10.15 -3.86 2.68
C THR A 30 -9.86 -5.02 1.74
N ALA A 31 -9.97 -4.81 0.43
CA ALA A 31 -9.67 -5.83 -0.58
C ALA A 31 -8.20 -6.23 -0.55
N ILE A 32 -7.31 -5.27 -0.31
CA ILE A 32 -5.86 -5.52 -0.20
C ILE A 32 -5.57 -6.42 1.00
N ASN A 33 -6.20 -6.14 2.13
CA ASN A 33 -6.15 -6.98 3.34
C ASN A 33 -4.73 -7.38 3.73
N GLY A 34 -3.80 -6.44 3.67
CA GLY A 34 -2.41 -6.69 4.05
C GLY A 34 -1.56 -7.42 3.02
N ARG A 35 -2.07 -7.60 1.82
CA ARG A 35 -1.30 -8.25 0.74
C ARG A 35 -0.55 -7.19 -0.06
N ARG A 36 0.78 -7.29 -0.05
CA ARG A 36 1.61 -6.31 -0.76
C ARG A 36 1.33 -6.31 -2.27
N ASP A 37 1.15 -7.48 -2.86
CA ASP A 37 0.86 -7.62 -4.29
C ASP A 37 -0.40 -6.85 -4.67
N GLN A 38 -1.44 -7.00 -3.86
CA GLN A 38 -2.71 -6.31 -4.09
C GLN A 38 -2.57 -4.81 -3.91
N LEU A 39 -1.74 -4.38 -2.95
CA LEU A 39 -1.47 -2.96 -2.75
C LEU A 39 -0.75 -2.39 -3.97
N GLU A 40 0.27 -3.07 -4.47
CA GLU A 40 1.01 -2.64 -5.66
C GLU A 40 0.11 -2.56 -6.89
N ASP A 41 -0.73 -3.57 -7.07
CA ASP A 41 -1.69 -3.59 -8.18
C ASP A 41 -2.70 -2.45 -8.08
N GLY A 42 -3.21 -2.20 -6.88
CA GLY A 42 -4.14 -1.11 -6.64
C GLY A 42 -3.52 0.26 -6.92
N LEU A 43 -2.28 0.46 -6.48
CA LEU A 43 -1.54 1.69 -6.73
C LEU A 43 -1.27 1.88 -8.22
N GLN A 44 -0.87 0.82 -8.90
CA GLN A 44 -0.64 0.85 -10.34
C GLN A 44 -1.91 1.25 -11.10
N GLU A 45 -3.02 0.67 -10.72
CA GLU A 45 -4.31 0.95 -11.35
C GLU A 45 -4.77 2.38 -11.11
N ARG A 46 -4.63 2.87 -9.86
CA ARG A 46 -5.13 4.20 -9.49
C ARG A 46 -4.24 5.34 -9.97
N TYR A 47 -2.93 5.12 -9.98
CA TYR A 47 -1.97 6.17 -10.34
C TYR A 47 -1.44 6.03 -11.76
N GLY A 48 -1.71 4.90 -12.43
CA GLY A 48 -1.25 4.67 -13.79
C GLY A 48 0.26 4.55 -13.94
N SER A 49 0.97 4.30 -12.85
CA SER A 49 2.43 4.19 -12.86
C SER A 49 2.86 2.77 -13.23
N ALA A 50 4.11 2.64 -13.71
CA ALA A 50 4.68 1.33 -13.94
C ALA A 50 4.86 0.59 -12.62
N LYS A 51 4.73 -0.73 -12.65
CA LYS A 51 4.83 -1.56 -11.45
C LYS A 51 6.17 -1.39 -10.73
N ASP A 52 7.25 -1.23 -11.48
CA ASP A 52 8.57 -1.00 -10.92
C ASP A 52 8.62 0.30 -10.12
N GLN A 53 7.99 1.35 -10.62
CA GLN A 53 7.90 2.62 -9.93
C GLN A 53 7.08 2.49 -8.66
N VAL A 54 5.96 1.78 -8.72
CA VAL A 54 5.11 1.52 -7.55
C VAL A 54 5.89 0.78 -6.46
N ARG A 55 6.65 -0.24 -6.85
CA ARG A 55 7.48 -0.99 -5.89
C ARG A 55 8.49 -0.10 -5.20
N ARG A 56 9.14 0.76 -5.95
CA ARG A 56 10.11 1.72 -5.39
C ARG A 56 9.46 2.68 -4.43
N ASP A 57 8.30 3.17 -4.78
CA ASP A 57 7.53 4.09 -3.94
C ASP A 57 7.13 3.41 -2.62
N VAL A 58 6.70 2.16 -2.70
CA VAL A 58 6.33 1.38 -1.50
C VAL A 58 7.56 1.13 -0.63
N ASP A 59 8.67 0.71 -1.22
CA ASP A 59 9.90 0.47 -0.49
C ASP A 59 10.40 1.74 0.19
N ASP A 60 10.37 2.87 -0.51
CA ASP A 60 10.79 4.16 0.01
C ASP A 60 9.91 4.58 1.19
N TRP A 61 8.61 4.36 1.05
CA TRP A 61 7.65 4.65 2.12
C TRP A 61 7.92 3.80 3.37
N LEU A 62 8.20 2.51 3.18
CA LEU A 62 8.52 1.60 4.27
C LEU A 62 9.79 2.03 5.00
N ASP A 63 10.79 2.49 4.27
CA ASP A 63 12.04 2.97 4.86
C ASP A 63 11.85 4.19 5.74
N ARG A 64 10.85 5.01 5.45
CA ARG A 64 10.56 6.23 6.21
C ARG A 64 9.74 5.97 7.46
N MET A 65 9.20 4.81 7.57
CA MET A 65 8.45 4.40 8.75
C MET A 65 9.40 3.86 9.81
#